data_e80d52a766c712c3f5d9f46cde750717
#
_entry.id   e80d52a766c712c3f5d9f46cde750717
#
_cell.length_a   1.000
_cell.length_b   1.000
_cell.length_c   1.000
_cell.angle_alpha   90.00
_cell.angle_beta   90.00
_cell.angle_gamma   90.00
#
_symmetry.space_group_name_H-M   'P 1'
#
loop_
_entity.id
_entity.type
_entity.pdbx_description
1 polymer ?
#
loop_
_entity_poly.entity_id
_entity_poly.type
_entity_poly.pdbx_seq_one_letter_code
_entity_poly.pdbx_strand_id
1 'polypeptide(L)'
;MLIKCNVEDHLYLIKDDPVRPDLFKNNRKRFEAPFHVYAEVNDETGEIAAVVCVLVCKFVPQDETQIEAVAAGKLTQIEKALAEREKIFGALGTVLCPYSVWSYQRGHGRKLINNLLEAAPILHPTVDAVITMSPLTDTAMKFHLDNGADIFSTNENTINYEYEVPDVILH
;
A
#
# COMPACT_ATOMS: atom_id res chain seq x y z
N MET A 1 -6.95 -11.87 11.10
CA MET A 1 -8.14 -11.08 10.68
C MET A 1 -7.70 -9.68 10.29
N LEU A 2 -8.03 -9.28 9.08
CA LEU A 2 -7.73 -7.92 8.61
C LEU A 2 -8.70 -6.90 9.24
N ILE A 3 -8.16 -5.82 9.76
CA ILE A 3 -8.95 -4.69 10.26
C ILE A 3 -8.54 -3.40 9.57
N LYS A 4 -9.49 -2.48 9.45
CA LYS A 4 -9.19 -1.10 9.05
C LYS A 4 -8.82 -0.30 10.30
N CYS A 5 -7.65 0.31 10.28
CA CYS A 5 -7.20 1.15 11.39
C CYS A 5 -7.81 2.54 11.31
N ASN A 6 -7.98 3.16 12.47
CA ASN A 6 -8.42 4.56 12.60
C ASN A 6 -7.40 5.37 13.39
N VAL A 7 -7.45 6.68 13.22
CA VAL A 7 -6.46 7.58 13.85
C VAL A 7 -6.59 7.61 15.36
N GLU A 8 -7.79 7.51 15.91
CA GLU A 8 -8.03 7.58 17.35
C GLU A 8 -7.37 6.44 18.11
N ASP A 9 -7.46 5.22 17.57
CA ASP A 9 -7.00 4.01 18.27
C ASP A 9 -5.65 3.50 17.77
N HIS A 10 -5.21 3.86 16.56
CA HIS A 10 -4.08 3.20 15.89
C HIS A 10 -2.94 4.11 15.45
N LEU A 11 -3.01 5.41 15.73
CA LEU A 11 -1.93 6.35 15.37
C LEU A 11 -0.57 5.91 15.92
N TYR A 12 -0.57 5.33 17.12
CA TYR A 12 0.65 4.86 17.78
C TYR A 12 1.44 3.82 16.99
N LEU A 13 0.79 3.06 16.09
CA LEU A 13 1.46 2.04 15.28
C LEU A 13 2.46 2.65 14.30
N ILE A 14 2.20 3.85 13.81
CA ILE A 14 2.98 4.46 12.72
C ILE A 14 4.42 4.77 13.16
N LYS A 15 4.65 5.06 14.42
CA LYS A 15 6.01 5.28 14.94
C LYS A 15 6.93 4.06 14.76
N ASP A 16 6.35 2.87 14.58
CA ASP A 16 7.10 1.63 14.42
C ASP A 16 7.41 1.30 12.94
N ASP A 17 6.98 2.16 11.99
CA ASP A 17 7.26 1.96 10.57
C ASP A 17 8.77 1.99 10.32
N PRO A 18 9.39 0.85 9.96
CA PRO A 18 10.82 0.78 9.70
C PRO A 18 11.18 1.13 8.26
N VAL A 19 10.16 1.23 7.39
CA VAL A 19 10.35 1.39 5.94
C VAL A 19 10.39 2.86 5.56
N ARG A 20 9.43 3.66 6.05
CA ARG A 20 9.28 5.08 5.71
C ARG A 20 8.92 5.91 6.95
N PRO A 21 9.81 5.93 7.96
CA PRO A 21 9.48 6.59 9.24
C PRO A 21 9.24 8.09 9.12
N ASP A 22 9.85 8.73 8.12
CA ASP A 22 9.82 10.19 7.95
C ASP A 22 8.99 10.64 6.74
N LEU A 23 8.12 9.77 6.20
CA LEU A 23 7.36 10.08 4.98
C LEU A 23 6.50 11.33 5.12
N PHE A 24 5.78 11.47 6.23
CA PHE A 24 4.94 12.64 6.50
C PHE A 24 5.36 13.32 7.80
N LYS A 25 5.32 14.64 7.83
CA LYS A 25 5.50 15.39 9.07
C LYS A 25 4.39 15.11 10.08
N ASN A 26 3.17 14.92 9.57
CA ASN A 26 2.00 14.59 10.38
C ASN A 26 1.51 13.18 9.99
N ASN A 27 1.76 12.21 10.85
CA ASN A 27 1.37 10.82 10.64
C ASN A 27 -0.15 10.59 10.53
N ARG A 28 -0.97 11.54 10.96
CA ARG A 28 -2.42 11.50 10.77
C ARG A 28 -2.81 11.45 9.29
N LYS A 29 -1.98 11.98 8.39
CA LYS A 29 -2.18 11.93 6.95
C LYS A 29 -2.34 10.50 6.42
N ARG A 30 -1.70 9.52 7.05
CA ARG A 30 -1.81 8.11 6.65
C ARG A 30 -3.21 7.52 6.82
N PHE A 31 -4.05 8.17 7.63
CA PHE A 31 -5.43 7.73 7.92
C PHE A 31 -6.49 8.54 7.16
N GLU A 32 -6.08 9.55 6.41
CA GLU A 32 -7.00 10.41 5.64
C GLU A 32 -7.10 9.93 4.20
N ALA A 33 -8.31 9.68 3.70
CA ALA A 33 -8.51 9.29 2.30
C ALA A 33 -7.80 10.27 1.35
N PRO A 34 -7.09 9.81 0.32
CA PRO A 34 -7.05 8.46 -0.25
C PRO A 34 -6.04 7.50 0.41
N PHE A 35 -5.53 7.84 1.58
CA PHE A 35 -4.63 7.00 2.37
C PHE A 35 -5.43 6.16 3.37
N HIS A 36 -5.00 4.92 3.56
CA HIS A 36 -5.62 3.98 4.49
C HIS A 36 -4.55 3.17 5.22
N VAL A 37 -4.86 2.75 6.43
CA VAL A 37 -4.02 1.85 7.22
C VAL A 37 -4.81 0.60 7.55
N TYR A 38 -4.24 -0.56 7.28
CA TYR A 38 -4.82 -1.85 7.64
C TYR A 38 -3.86 -2.63 8.51
N ALA A 39 -4.40 -3.48 9.36
CA ALA A 39 -3.60 -4.35 10.22
C ALA A 39 -4.12 -5.77 10.19
N GLU A 40 -3.21 -6.71 10.38
CA GLU A 40 -3.54 -8.11 10.64
C GLU A 40 -3.55 -8.33 12.13
N VAL A 41 -4.67 -8.80 12.65
CA VAL A 41 -4.84 -9.16 14.06
C VAL A 41 -4.62 -10.66 14.19
N ASN A 42 -3.77 -11.05 15.13
CA ASN A 42 -3.59 -12.45 15.49
C ASN A 42 -4.87 -12.95 16.15
N ASP A 43 -5.55 -13.92 15.53
CA ASP A 43 -6.85 -14.42 15.99
C ASP A 43 -6.79 -15.11 17.35
N GLU A 44 -5.62 -15.65 17.73
CA GLU A 44 -5.43 -16.34 19.01
C GLU A 44 -5.22 -15.37 20.18
N THR A 45 -4.49 -14.28 19.95
CA THR A 45 -4.11 -13.34 21.01
C THR A 45 -4.89 -12.03 20.98
N GLY A 46 -5.51 -11.67 19.86
CA GLY A 46 -6.16 -10.38 19.67
C GLY A 46 -5.20 -9.22 19.46
N GLU A 47 -3.89 -9.50 19.36
CA GLU A 47 -2.87 -8.49 19.17
C GLU A 47 -2.67 -8.13 17.69
N ILE A 48 -2.29 -6.89 17.42
CA ILE A 48 -1.88 -6.48 16.07
C ILE A 48 -0.53 -7.13 15.76
N ALA A 49 -0.49 -7.91 14.69
CA ALA A 49 0.68 -8.69 14.30
C ALA A 49 1.43 -8.13 13.10
N ALA A 50 0.77 -7.35 12.24
CA ALA A 50 1.38 -6.69 11.08
C ALA A 50 0.55 -5.49 10.65
N VAL A 51 1.19 -4.53 9.98
CA VAL A 51 0.55 -3.28 9.54
C VAL A 51 0.95 -2.98 8.10
N VAL A 52 0.00 -2.45 7.32
CA VAL A 52 0.25 -1.93 5.97
C VAL A 52 -0.36 -0.56 5.82
N CYS A 53 0.40 0.37 5.25
CA CYS A 53 -0.08 1.67 4.82
C CYS A 53 -0.25 1.67 3.31
N VAL A 54 -1.40 2.13 2.83
CA VAL A 54 -1.75 2.09 1.41
C VAL A 54 -2.26 3.45 0.92
N LEU A 55 -2.07 3.69 -0.37
CA LEU A 55 -2.62 4.81 -1.10
C LEU A 55 -3.49 4.27 -2.24
N VAL A 56 -4.69 4.83 -2.41
CA VAL A 56 -5.55 4.55 -3.56
C VAL A 56 -5.44 5.72 -4.53
N CYS A 57 -4.93 5.49 -5.74
CA CYS A 57 -4.70 6.56 -6.71
C CYS A 57 -4.77 6.03 -8.15
N LYS A 58 -4.74 6.96 -9.12
CA LYS A 58 -4.87 6.65 -10.55
C LYS A 58 -3.54 6.45 -11.26
N PHE A 59 -2.44 6.37 -10.54
CA PHE A 59 -1.11 6.16 -11.09
C PHE A 59 -0.31 5.23 -10.19
N VAL A 60 0.82 4.73 -10.70
CA VAL A 60 1.76 3.94 -9.90
C VAL A 60 2.79 4.88 -9.29
N PRO A 61 2.78 5.11 -7.97
CA PRO A 61 3.78 5.96 -7.33
C PRO A 61 5.19 5.37 -7.51
N GLN A 62 6.14 6.24 -7.87
CA GLN A 62 7.53 5.85 -8.12
C GLN A 62 8.49 6.28 -7.01
N ASP A 63 8.10 7.30 -6.22
CA ASP A 63 8.90 7.83 -5.14
C ASP A 63 8.05 8.49 -4.05
N GLU A 64 8.69 8.80 -2.92
CA GLU A 64 8.02 9.45 -1.79
C GLU A 64 7.50 10.86 -2.12
N THR A 65 8.18 11.58 -3.00
CA THR A 65 7.76 12.93 -3.41
C THR A 65 6.38 12.89 -4.05
N GLN A 66 6.10 11.88 -4.87
CA GLN A 66 4.78 11.70 -5.49
C GLN A 66 3.71 11.41 -4.43
N ILE A 67 4.00 10.58 -3.46
CA ILE A 67 3.07 10.29 -2.35
C ILE A 67 2.79 11.55 -1.51
N GLU A 68 3.83 12.30 -1.17
CA GLU A 68 3.68 13.57 -0.43
C GLU A 68 2.87 14.60 -1.21
N ALA A 69 3.04 14.64 -2.53
CA ALA A 69 2.28 15.55 -3.39
C ALA A 69 0.78 15.18 -3.43
N VAL A 70 0.44 13.89 -3.41
CA VAL A 70 -0.95 13.45 -3.26
C VAL A 70 -1.52 13.94 -1.93
N ALA A 71 -0.79 13.77 -0.83
CA ALA A 71 -1.20 14.23 0.49
C ALA A 71 -1.40 15.76 0.54
N ALA A 72 -0.65 16.50 -0.26
CA ALA A 72 -0.75 17.96 -0.38
C ALA A 72 -1.84 18.43 -1.37
N GLY A 73 -2.63 17.51 -1.95
CA GLY A 73 -3.68 17.86 -2.91
C GLY A 73 -3.19 18.19 -4.32
N LYS A 74 -1.98 17.76 -4.68
CA LYS A 74 -1.37 18.03 -5.99
C LYS A 74 -1.52 16.88 -6.99
N LEU A 75 -2.53 16.04 -6.81
CA LEU A 75 -2.77 14.85 -7.61
C LEU A 75 -2.88 15.15 -9.12
N THR A 76 -3.64 16.19 -9.48
CA THR A 76 -3.86 16.55 -10.88
C THR A 76 -2.55 16.89 -11.62
N GLN A 77 -1.61 17.55 -10.96
CA GLN A 77 -0.32 17.88 -11.55
C GLN A 77 0.51 16.62 -11.81
N ILE A 78 0.45 15.65 -10.88
CA ILE A 78 1.14 14.38 -11.02
C ILE A 78 0.51 13.55 -12.15
N GLU A 79 -0.82 13.46 -12.19
CA GLU A 79 -1.55 12.77 -13.26
C GLU A 79 -1.17 13.28 -14.63
N LYS A 80 -1.11 14.61 -14.80
CA LYS A 80 -0.70 15.23 -16.05
C LYS A 80 0.73 14.87 -16.45
N ALA A 81 1.67 14.96 -15.51
CA ALA A 81 3.08 14.65 -15.76
C ALA A 81 3.27 13.16 -16.12
N LEU A 82 2.53 12.27 -15.47
CA LEU A 82 2.63 10.83 -15.70
C LEU A 82 1.88 10.37 -16.95
N ALA A 83 0.80 11.06 -17.36
CA ALA A 83 0.11 10.81 -18.62
C ALA A 83 1.05 11.01 -19.81
N GLU A 84 1.91 12.01 -19.75
CA GLU A 84 2.95 12.25 -20.77
C GLU A 84 3.96 11.11 -20.85
N ARG A 85 4.07 10.30 -19.79
CA ARG A 85 4.98 9.14 -19.69
C ARG A 85 4.25 7.80 -19.82
N GLU A 86 2.98 7.80 -20.17
CA GLU A 86 2.14 6.60 -20.28
C GLU A 86 2.10 5.74 -19.01
N LYS A 87 2.19 6.39 -17.84
CA LYS A 87 2.21 5.71 -16.52
C LYS A 87 0.87 5.76 -15.78
N ILE A 88 -0.20 6.23 -16.42
CA ILE A 88 -1.53 6.33 -15.83
C ILE A 88 -2.39 5.13 -16.23
N PHE A 89 -3.01 4.49 -15.26
CA PHE A 89 -4.09 3.55 -15.49
C PHE A 89 -5.34 4.29 -15.98
N GLY A 90 -6.09 3.67 -16.89
CA GLY A 90 -7.21 4.29 -17.59
C GLY A 90 -8.23 4.98 -16.69
N ALA A 91 -9.15 5.74 -17.31
CA ALA A 91 -10.04 6.70 -16.65
C ALA A 91 -10.95 6.13 -15.55
N LEU A 92 -11.18 4.82 -15.52
CA LEU A 92 -12.12 4.17 -14.58
C LEU A 92 -11.43 3.33 -13.50
N GLY A 93 -10.12 3.04 -13.66
CA GLY A 93 -9.37 2.18 -12.76
C GLY A 93 -8.52 2.95 -11.76
N THR A 94 -8.28 2.34 -10.61
CA THR A 94 -7.34 2.84 -9.61
C THR A 94 -6.35 1.76 -9.21
N VAL A 95 -5.23 2.21 -8.63
CA VAL A 95 -4.20 1.36 -8.06
C VAL A 95 -4.31 1.44 -6.54
N LEU A 96 -4.32 0.29 -5.89
CA LEU A 96 -4.05 0.21 -4.45
C LEU A 96 -2.54 0.03 -4.29
N CYS A 97 -1.89 1.02 -3.70
CA CYS A 97 -0.44 1.04 -3.55
C CYS A 97 -0.01 0.89 -2.09
N PRO A 98 0.36 -0.32 -1.66
CA PRO A 98 1.07 -0.48 -0.39
C PRO A 98 2.43 0.21 -0.46
N TYR A 99 2.69 1.16 0.45
CA TYR A 99 3.96 1.87 0.49
C TYR A 99 4.79 1.62 1.74
N SER A 100 4.21 1.04 2.78
CA SER A 100 4.91 0.55 3.97
C SER A 100 4.23 -0.69 4.52
N VAL A 101 5.01 -1.72 4.77
CA VAL A 101 4.54 -2.98 5.39
C VAL A 101 5.54 -3.37 6.47
N TRP A 102 5.07 -3.68 7.65
CA TRP A 102 5.92 -4.25 8.72
C TRP A 102 5.16 -5.24 9.58
N SER A 103 5.90 -6.08 10.27
CA SER A 103 5.33 -7.17 11.05
C SER A 103 5.96 -7.21 12.44
N TYR A 104 5.14 -7.40 13.45
CA TYR A 104 5.57 -7.65 14.82
C TYR A 104 5.74 -9.14 15.12
N GLN A 105 5.12 -9.99 14.30
CA GLN A 105 5.12 -11.45 14.49
C GLN A 105 5.45 -12.13 13.17
N ARG A 106 6.33 -13.12 13.23
CA ARG A 106 6.80 -13.85 12.05
C ARG A 106 5.63 -14.48 11.27
N GLY A 107 5.65 -14.32 9.94
CA GLY A 107 4.64 -14.88 9.04
C GLY A 107 3.38 -14.04 8.88
N HIS A 108 3.15 -13.06 9.75
CA HIS A 108 1.93 -12.24 9.70
C HIS A 108 1.97 -11.15 8.63
N GLY A 109 3.14 -10.74 8.17
CA GLY A 109 3.26 -9.84 7.01
C GLY A 109 2.72 -10.49 5.74
N ARG A 110 3.05 -11.76 5.50
CA ARG A 110 2.49 -12.54 4.38
C ARG A 110 0.98 -12.71 4.50
N LYS A 111 0.51 -13.05 5.70
CA LYS A 111 -0.92 -13.21 5.98
C LYS A 111 -1.68 -11.91 5.75
N LEU A 112 -1.11 -10.78 6.18
CA LEU A 112 -1.65 -9.45 5.94
C LEU A 112 -1.81 -9.16 4.44
N ILE A 113 -0.78 -9.38 3.65
CA ILE A 113 -0.84 -9.14 2.19
C ILE A 113 -1.90 -10.04 1.55
N ASN A 114 -1.95 -11.33 1.88
CA ASN A 114 -2.94 -12.24 1.34
C ASN A 114 -4.38 -11.79 1.68
N ASN A 115 -4.63 -11.40 2.92
CA ASN A 115 -5.93 -10.92 3.35
C ASN A 115 -6.29 -9.57 2.71
N LEU A 116 -5.31 -8.68 2.53
CA LEU A 116 -5.52 -7.42 1.83
C LEU A 116 -5.90 -7.66 0.36
N LEU A 117 -5.23 -8.57 -0.34
CA LEU A 117 -5.54 -8.91 -1.73
C LEU A 117 -6.97 -9.45 -1.88
N GLU A 118 -7.40 -10.32 -0.98
CA GLU A 118 -8.77 -10.85 -0.99
C GLU A 118 -9.81 -9.76 -0.70
N ALA A 119 -9.50 -8.85 0.21
CA ALA A 119 -10.41 -7.78 0.61
C ALA A 119 -10.42 -6.58 -0.33
N ALA A 120 -9.36 -6.35 -1.09
CA ALA A 120 -9.20 -5.16 -1.91
C ALA A 120 -10.38 -4.88 -2.88
N PRO A 121 -10.92 -5.87 -3.62
CA PRO A 121 -12.06 -5.62 -4.51
C PRO A 121 -13.34 -5.21 -3.78
N ILE A 122 -13.45 -5.58 -2.51
CA ILE A 122 -14.62 -5.26 -1.67
C ILE A 122 -14.42 -3.90 -1.00
N LEU A 123 -13.25 -3.66 -0.43
CA LEU A 123 -12.93 -2.42 0.28
C LEU A 123 -12.78 -1.23 -0.67
N HIS A 124 -12.26 -1.48 -1.87
CA HIS A 124 -11.96 -0.48 -2.88
C HIS A 124 -12.45 -0.97 -4.24
N PRO A 125 -13.78 -0.86 -4.53
CA PRO A 125 -14.38 -1.45 -5.74
C PRO A 125 -13.83 -0.93 -7.07
N THR A 126 -13.18 0.24 -7.08
CA THR A 126 -12.58 0.82 -8.30
C THR A 126 -11.16 0.32 -8.57
N VAL A 127 -10.56 -0.43 -7.63
CA VAL A 127 -9.18 -0.89 -7.76
C VAL A 127 -9.06 -1.99 -8.80
N ASP A 128 -8.22 -1.77 -9.81
CA ASP A 128 -7.90 -2.73 -10.87
C ASP A 128 -6.59 -3.48 -10.59
N ALA A 129 -5.69 -2.88 -9.83
CA ALA A 129 -4.36 -3.42 -9.60
C ALA A 129 -3.88 -3.12 -8.18
N VAL A 130 -3.09 -4.03 -7.64
CA VAL A 130 -2.34 -3.83 -6.39
C VAL A 130 -0.86 -3.79 -6.75
N ILE A 131 -0.27 -2.59 -6.66
CA ILE A 131 1.13 -2.36 -7.04
C ILE A 131 1.80 -1.58 -5.92
N THR A 132 2.83 -2.17 -5.33
CA THR A 132 3.56 -1.57 -4.21
C THR A 132 4.50 -0.46 -4.67
N MET A 133 4.91 0.38 -3.73
CA MET A 133 6.11 1.21 -3.87
C MET A 133 7.07 0.82 -2.74
N SER A 134 8.07 0.03 -3.07
CA SER A 134 8.95 -0.61 -2.09
C SER A 134 10.37 -0.08 -2.18
N PRO A 135 11.14 -0.09 -1.08
CA PRO A 135 12.54 0.31 -1.14
C PRO A 135 13.37 -0.69 -1.96
N LEU A 136 14.47 -0.20 -2.56
CA LEU A 136 15.45 -1.02 -3.28
C LEU A 136 16.33 -1.78 -2.28
N THR A 137 15.78 -2.79 -1.62
CA THR A 137 16.48 -3.63 -0.65
C THR A 137 16.26 -5.10 -0.95
N ASP A 138 17.23 -5.94 -0.61
CA ASP A 138 17.12 -7.39 -0.76
C ASP A 138 15.97 -7.94 0.10
N THR A 139 15.77 -7.39 1.29
CA THR A 139 14.68 -7.79 2.20
C THR A 139 13.31 -7.56 1.57
N ALA A 140 13.06 -6.38 1.00
CA ALA A 140 11.80 -6.08 0.34
C ALA A 140 11.59 -6.94 -0.90
N MET A 141 12.63 -7.11 -1.72
CA MET A 141 12.58 -7.96 -2.92
C MET A 141 12.20 -9.39 -2.56
N LYS A 142 12.90 -9.98 -1.60
CA LYS A 142 12.61 -11.34 -1.16
C LYS A 142 11.18 -11.46 -0.65
N PHE A 143 10.72 -10.52 0.19
CA PHE A 143 9.38 -10.54 0.74
C PHE A 143 8.30 -10.54 -0.34
N HIS A 144 8.39 -9.61 -1.30
CA HIS A 144 7.36 -9.49 -2.33
C HIS A 144 7.41 -10.63 -3.34
N LEU A 145 8.60 -11.03 -3.80
CA LEU A 145 8.71 -12.15 -4.75
C LEU A 145 8.29 -13.47 -4.12
N ASP A 146 8.67 -13.74 -2.87
CA ASP A 146 8.25 -14.93 -2.13
C ASP A 146 6.73 -14.97 -1.88
N ASN A 147 6.08 -13.80 -1.84
CA ASN A 147 4.64 -13.68 -1.71
C ASN A 147 3.89 -13.75 -3.05
N GLY A 148 4.59 -13.97 -4.16
CA GLY A 148 3.98 -14.18 -5.46
C GLY A 148 3.83 -12.95 -6.32
N ALA A 149 4.42 -11.81 -5.94
CA ALA A 149 4.43 -10.62 -6.78
C ALA A 149 5.42 -10.72 -7.93
N ASP A 150 5.17 -9.94 -8.98
CA ASP A 150 6.07 -9.72 -10.09
C ASP A 150 6.62 -8.28 -10.06
N ILE A 151 7.79 -8.06 -10.64
CA ILE A 151 8.33 -6.71 -10.79
C ILE A 151 7.55 -5.99 -11.88
N PHE A 152 6.88 -4.89 -11.51
CA PHE A 152 6.18 -4.01 -12.44
C PHE A 152 7.13 -2.98 -13.05
N SER A 153 7.88 -2.27 -12.23
CA SER A 153 8.91 -1.33 -12.68
C SER A 153 10.00 -1.14 -11.64
N THR A 154 11.20 -0.79 -12.12
CA THR A 154 12.34 -0.41 -11.29
C THR A 154 12.58 1.08 -11.48
N ASN A 155 12.62 1.82 -10.38
CA ASN A 155 12.84 3.26 -10.35
C ASN A 155 14.23 3.57 -9.77
N GLU A 156 14.56 4.84 -9.63
CA GLU A 156 15.88 5.23 -9.10
C GLU A 156 16.13 4.69 -7.69
N ASN A 157 15.16 4.83 -6.79
CA ASN A 157 15.30 4.46 -5.38
C ASN A 157 14.23 3.48 -4.90
N THR A 158 13.35 3.01 -5.79
CA THR A 158 12.22 2.13 -5.43
C THR A 158 12.01 1.07 -6.50
N ILE A 159 11.27 0.03 -6.12
CA ILE A 159 10.71 -0.96 -7.04
C ILE A 159 9.21 -1.04 -6.81
N ASN A 160 8.45 -1.11 -7.89
CA ASN A 160 7.02 -1.40 -7.86
C ASN A 160 6.82 -2.90 -8.11
N TYR A 161 6.18 -3.59 -7.15
CA TYR A 161 5.81 -5.01 -7.27
C TYR A 161 4.31 -5.12 -7.48
N GLU A 162 3.91 -5.88 -8.49
CA GLU A 162 2.50 -6.11 -8.81
C GLU A 162 2.04 -7.45 -8.26
N TYR A 163 0.91 -7.44 -7.54
CA TYR A 163 0.20 -8.62 -7.09
C TYR A 163 -1.03 -8.85 -7.96
N GLU A 164 -1.35 -10.12 -8.23
CA GLU A 164 -2.60 -10.47 -8.87
C GLU A 164 -3.77 -10.25 -7.90
N VAL A 165 -4.80 -9.54 -8.37
CA VAL A 165 -6.02 -9.30 -7.60
C VAL A 165 -7.00 -10.43 -7.87
N PRO A 166 -7.47 -11.16 -6.84
CA PRO A 166 -8.47 -12.21 -7.04
C PRO A 166 -9.78 -11.64 -7.60
N ASP A 167 -10.44 -12.40 -8.48
CA ASP A 167 -11.78 -12.07 -8.94
C ASP A 167 -12.77 -12.14 -7.79
N VAL A 168 -13.72 -11.18 -7.75
CA VAL A 168 -14.83 -11.25 -6.80
C VAL A 168 -15.80 -12.32 -7.28
N ILE A 169 -15.95 -13.37 -6.47
CA ILE A 169 -16.95 -14.41 -6.73
C ILE A 169 -18.27 -13.91 -6.15
N LEU A 170 -19.19 -13.54 -7.04
CA LEU A 170 -20.56 -13.19 -6.68
C LEU A 170 -21.38 -14.48 -6.58
N HIS A 171 -21.80 -14.80 -5.39
CA HIS A 171 -22.72 -15.92 -5.14
C HIS A 171 -24.17 -15.44 -5.05
#